data_dd44c20711228c4aae6bbfef64a248d7
#
_entry.id   dd44c20711228c4aae6bbfef64a248d7
#
_cell.length_a   1.000
_cell.length_b   1.000
_cell.length_c   1.000
_cell.angle_alpha   90.00
_cell.angle_beta   90.00
_cell.angle_gamma   90.00
#
_symmetry.space_group_name_H-M   'P 1'
#
loop_
_entity.id
_entity.type
_entity.pdbx_description
1 polymer ?
#
loop_
_entity_poly.entity_id
_entity_poly.type
_entity_poly.pdbx_seq_one_letter_code
_entity_poly.pdbx_strand_id
1 'polypeptide(L)'
;MMGEAKASGVRVAIEPLHPMYAADRSCLNRLGDARAMCEQINDPMLGVAVDVYHVWWDPDLPAELARLGAQGSIFAYHLCDWRVPTRDMLNDRALMGDGCIDLVTITRSVRAAGFDGWDEVEIFSDDHWREDQRTFLDRIVERYQSLQARVSG
;
A
#
# COMPACT_ATOMS: atom_id res chain seq x y z
N MET A 1 -3.20 20.95 10.42
CA MET A 1 -3.46 19.53 10.16
C MET A 1 -3.20 18.63 11.37
N MET A 2 -1.96 18.54 11.95
CA MET A 2 -1.71 17.66 13.10
C MET A 2 -2.48 18.03 14.37
N GLY A 3 -2.70 19.34 14.63
CA GLY A 3 -3.53 19.81 15.75
C GLY A 3 -5.00 19.35 15.65
N GLU A 4 -5.56 19.37 14.45
CA GLU A 4 -6.94 18.91 14.20
C GLU A 4 -7.03 17.38 14.26
N ALA A 5 -6.03 16.67 13.73
CA ALA A 5 -5.94 15.22 13.85
C ALA A 5 -5.97 14.76 15.31
N LYS A 6 -5.18 15.42 16.16
CA LYS A 6 -5.20 15.18 17.62
C LYS A 6 -6.53 15.50 18.27
N ALA A 7 -7.12 16.64 17.92
CA ALA A 7 -8.38 17.08 18.50
C ALA A 7 -9.56 16.14 18.14
N SER A 8 -9.51 15.57 16.93
CA SER A 8 -10.54 14.63 16.44
C SER A 8 -10.24 13.16 16.73
N GLY A 9 -9.04 12.82 17.21
CA GLY A 9 -8.60 11.43 17.40
C GLY A 9 -8.39 10.65 16.10
N VAL A 10 -8.24 11.35 14.96
CA VAL A 10 -8.04 10.74 13.64
C VAL A 10 -6.56 10.74 13.27
N ARG A 11 -6.01 9.57 12.98
CA ARG A 11 -4.63 9.43 12.50
C ARG A 11 -4.51 9.88 11.04
N VAL A 12 -3.34 10.38 10.68
CA VAL A 12 -2.98 10.79 9.32
C VAL A 12 -1.91 9.86 8.79
N ALA A 13 -2.07 9.35 7.58
CA ALA A 13 -1.07 8.55 6.92
C ALA A 13 -0.54 9.25 5.67
N ILE A 14 0.79 9.29 5.53
CA ILE A 14 1.46 9.72 4.30
C ILE A 14 1.54 8.52 3.38
N GLU A 15 1.09 8.66 2.15
CA GLU A 15 1.25 7.66 1.11
C GLU A 15 2.30 8.12 0.10
N PRO A 16 3.48 7.47 0.04
CA PRO A 16 4.44 7.72 -1.02
C PRO A 16 3.91 7.14 -2.33
N LEU A 17 3.86 7.93 -3.38
CA LEU A 17 3.38 7.48 -4.69
C LEU A 17 4.52 7.00 -5.58
N HIS A 18 4.22 6.07 -6.49
CA HIS A 18 5.18 5.58 -7.47
C HIS A 18 5.88 6.74 -8.21
N PRO A 19 7.18 6.65 -8.55
CA PRO A 19 7.93 7.73 -9.22
C PRO A 19 7.31 8.24 -10.52
N MET A 20 6.46 7.45 -11.17
CA MET A 20 5.71 7.92 -12.35
C MET A 20 4.82 9.14 -12.08
N TYR A 21 4.49 9.39 -10.80
CA TYR A 21 3.67 10.51 -10.34
C TYR A 21 4.48 11.70 -9.80
N ALA A 22 5.82 11.65 -9.86
CA ALA A 22 6.68 12.68 -9.27
C ALA A 22 6.47 14.07 -9.89
N ALA A 23 6.03 14.13 -11.16
CA ALA A 23 5.87 15.40 -11.89
C ALA A 23 4.55 16.12 -11.59
N ASP A 24 3.52 15.43 -11.08
CA ASP A 24 2.16 16.00 -11.00
C ASP A 24 1.39 15.72 -9.70
N ARG A 25 1.73 14.64 -8.96
CA ARG A 25 0.89 14.21 -7.83
C ARG A 25 1.59 14.20 -6.49
N SER A 26 2.86 13.80 -6.42
CA SER A 26 3.57 13.67 -5.15
C SER A 26 5.06 13.95 -5.29
N CYS A 27 5.61 14.67 -4.31
CA CYS A 27 7.05 14.81 -4.15
C CYS A 27 7.67 13.71 -3.26
N LEU A 28 6.85 12.87 -2.65
CA LEU A 28 7.28 11.71 -1.87
C LEU A 28 7.06 10.45 -2.69
N ASN A 29 8.14 9.82 -3.13
CA ASN A 29 8.07 8.70 -4.05
C ASN A 29 8.76 7.43 -3.53
N ARG A 30 9.33 7.47 -2.34
CA ARG A 30 9.96 6.33 -1.68
C ARG A 30 9.44 6.18 -0.26
N LEU A 31 9.38 4.92 0.20
CA LEU A 31 8.94 4.63 1.56
C LEU A 31 9.86 5.29 2.61
N GLY A 32 11.17 5.30 2.34
CA GLY A 32 12.17 5.95 3.20
C GLY A 32 11.98 7.46 3.35
N ASP A 33 11.52 8.16 2.30
CA ASP A 33 11.26 9.60 2.35
C ASP A 33 10.03 9.89 3.24
N ALA A 34 8.96 9.08 3.10
CA ALA A 34 7.78 9.19 3.95
C ALA A 34 8.12 8.91 5.42
N ARG A 35 8.93 7.87 5.71
CA ARG A 35 9.42 7.57 7.06
C ARG A 35 10.23 8.75 7.63
N ALA A 36 11.18 9.27 6.86
CA ALA A 36 12.01 10.39 7.30
C ALA A 36 11.16 11.63 7.64
N MET A 37 10.11 11.90 6.89
CA MET A 37 9.16 12.98 7.19
C MET A 37 8.40 12.70 8.50
N CYS A 38 7.92 11.47 8.73
CA CYS A 38 7.28 11.10 9.99
C CYS A 38 8.24 11.30 11.18
N GLU A 39 9.50 10.88 11.05
CA GLU A 39 10.53 11.08 12.08
C GLU A 39 10.81 12.56 12.36
N GLN A 40 10.90 13.37 11.31
CA GLN A 40 11.14 14.81 11.45
C GLN A 40 9.98 15.52 12.16
N ILE A 41 8.74 15.16 11.84
CA ILE A 41 7.54 15.71 12.48
C ILE A 41 7.36 15.17 13.90
N ASN A 42 7.76 13.92 14.12
CA ASN A 42 7.74 13.23 15.40
C ASN A 42 6.39 13.34 16.14
N ASP A 43 5.32 12.97 15.45
CA ASP A 43 3.96 13.02 16.00
C ASP A 43 3.31 11.62 15.91
N PRO A 44 2.83 11.06 17.02
CA PRO A 44 2.25 9.71 17.05
C PRO A 44 0.93 9.58 16.25
N MET A 45 0.34 10.70 15.85
CA MET A 45 -0.84 10.71 14.97
C MET A 45 -0.49 10.67 13.49
N LEU A 46 0.82 10.68 13.14
CA LEU A 46 1.32 10.63 11.77
C LEU A 46 2.04 9.31 11.53
N GLY A 47 1.68 8.63 10.45
CA GLY A 47 2.31 7.40 10.00
C GLY A 47 2.31 7.29 8.48
N VAL A 48 2.47 6.09 7.97
CA VAL A 48 2.60 5.81 6.54
C VAL A 48 1.54 4.80 6.10
N ALA A 49 0.91 5.08 4.97
CA ALA A 49 0.14 4.11 4.20
C ALA A 49 1.09 3.41 3.22
N VAL A 50 1.16 2.10 3.30
CA VAL A 50 1.96 1.26 2.43
C VAL A 50 1.05 0.70 1.34
N ASP A 51 1.06 1.30 0.15
CA ASP A 51 0.38 0.76 -1.02
C ASP A 51 1.38 -0.01 -1.89
N VAL A 52 1.16 -1.30 -2.07
CA VAL A 52 2.05 -2.15 -2.88
C VAL A 52 2.24 -1.61 -4.30
N TYR A 53 1.20 -0.98 -4.88
CA TYR A 53 1.26 -0.40 -6.23
C TYR A 53 2.33 0.70 -6.36
N HIS A 54 2.56 1.40 -5.27
CA HIS A 54 3.46 2.54 -5.25
C HIS A 54 4.88 2.21 -4.82
N VAL A 55 5.09 1.12 -4.06
CA VAL A 55 6.39 0.83 -3.42
C VAL A 55 7.05 -0.48 -3.84
N TRP A 56 6.39 -1.36 -4.60
CA TRP A 56 6.91 -2.69 -4.96
C TRP A 56 8.29 -2.70 -5.63
N TRP A 57 8.60 -1.65 -6.35
CA TRP A 57 9.84 -1.47 -7.13
C TRP A 57 11.02 -1.01 -6.26
N ASP A 58 10.78 -0.52 -5.03
CA ASP A 58 11.82 0.07 -4.18
C ASP A 58 12.73 -1.03 -3.61
N PRO A 59 14.04 -1.03 -3.95
CA PRO A 59 14.98 -2.05 -3.44
C PRO A 59 15.16 -1.99 -1.93
N ASP A 60 14.89 -0.85 -1.29
CA ASP A 60 15.01 -0.67 0.15
C ASP A 60 13.73 -1.04 0.91
N LEU A 61 12.65 -1.43 0.20
CA LEU A 61 11.33 -1.70 0.77
C LEU A 61 11.37 -2.59 2.03
N PRO A 62 12.07 -3.76 2.05
CA PRO A 62 12.08 -4.60 3.26
C PRO A 62 12.71 -3.91 4.47
N ALA A 63 13.78 -3.16 4.25
CA ALA A 63 14.47 -2.45 5.31
C ALA A 63 13.62 -1.28 5.86
N GLU A 64 12.95 -0.56 4.98
CA GLU A 64 12.07 0.56 5.37
C GLU A 64 10.81 0.07 6.10
N LEU A 65 10.22 -1.05 5.68
CA LEU A 65 9.12 -1.69 6.40
C LEU A 65 9.52 -2.08 7.83
N ALA A 66 10.70 -2.69 8.00
CA ALA A 66 11.20 -3.05 9.32
C ALA A 66 11.41 -1.82 10.22
N ARG A 67 11.91 -0.71 9.67
CA ARG A 67 12.10 0.55 10.42
C ARG A 67 10.78 1.18 10.82
N LEU A 68 9.80 1.25 9.90
CA LEU A 68 8.45 1.74 10.18
C LEU A 68 7.75 0.88 11.24
N GLY A 69 7.91 -0.45 11.15
CA GLY A 69 7.37 -1.39 12.14
C GLY A 69 7.95 -1.16 13.54
N ALA A 70 9.27 -0.97 13.65
CA ALA A 70 9.92 -0.67 14.93
C ALA A 70 9.39 0.62 15.59
N GLN A 71 8.82 1.53 14.81
CA GLN A 71 8.22 2.78 15.25
C GLN A 71 6.69 2.69 15.45
N GLY A 72 6.05 1.58 15.06
CA GLY A 72 4.59 1.46 15.02
C GLY A 72 3.92 2.44 14.07
N SER A 73 4.61 2.81 12.97
CA SER A 73 4.22 3.89 12.07
C SER A 73 3.59 3.41 10.76
N ILE A 74 3.33 2.12 10.59
CA ILE A 74 2.53 1.61 9.47
C ILE A 74 1.06 1.76 9.87
N PHE A 75 0.30 2.62 9.18
CA PHE A 75 -1.08 2.92 9.53
C PHE A 75 -2.12 2.32 8.59
N ALA A 76 -1.71 2.02 7.35
CA ALA A 76 -2.55 1.38 6.35
C ALA A 76 -1.70 0.46 5.45
N TYR A 77 -2.32 -0.57 4.90
CA TYR A 77 -1.71 -1.48 3.94
C TYR A 77 -2.69 -1.74 2.81
N HIS A 78 -2.34 -1.27 1.60
CA HIS A 78 -3.18 -1.39 0.42
C HIS A 78 -2.65 -2.46 -0.53
N LEU A 79 -3.57 -3.27 -1.07
CA LEU A 79 -3.32 -4.42 -1.92
C LEU A 79 -3.95 -4.26 -3.30
N CYS A 80 -3.17 -4.48 -4.31
CA CYS A 80 -3.55 -4.74 -5.69
C CYS A 80 -2.39 -5.45 -6.39
N ASP A 81 -2.35 -5.45 -7.71
CA ASP A 81 -1.18 -5.93 -8.45
C ASP A 81 -0.85 -4.98 -9.61
N TRP A 82 0.36 -5.10 -10.13
CA TRP A 82 0.85 -4.32 -11.26
C TRP A 82 0.73 -5.11 -12.56
N ARG A 83 -0.19 -4.68 -13.41
CA ARG A 83 -0.44 -5.33 -14.71
C ARG A 83 0.75 -5.16 -15.67
N VAL A 84 1.10 -6.25 -16.37
CA VAL A 84 2.12 -6.24 -17.42
C VAL A 84 1.53 -6.86 -18.71
N PRO A 85 1.58 -6.17 -19.84
CA PRO A 85 2.02 -4.77 -20.03
C PRO A 85 1.04 -3.77 -19.40
N THR A 86 1.58 -2.68 -18.87
CA THR A 86 0.79 -1.57 -18.32
C THR A 86 0.19 -0.75 -19.46
N ARG A 87 -1.12 -0.48 -19.41
CA ARG A 87 -1.86 0.27 -20.43
C ARG A 87 -2.18 1.69 -20.00
N ASP A 88 -2.37 1.89 -18.70
CA ASP A 88 -2.67 3.19 -18.10
C ASP A 88 -1.98 3.30 -16.73
N MET A 89 -1.48 4.48 -16.39
CA MET A 89 -0.74 4.68 -15.14
C MET A 89 -1.64 4.70 -13.90
N LEU A 90 -2.92 5.03 -14.05
CA LEU A 90 -3.86 5.16 -12.94
C LEU A 90 -4.88 4.03 -12.91
N ASN A 91 -5.52 3.75 -14.05
CA ASN A 91 -6.74 2.93 -14.12
C ASN A 91 -6.46 1.54 -14.71
N ASP A 92 -5.30 0.94 -14.41
CA ASP A 92 -4.94 -0.39 -14.93
C ASP A 92 -4.37 -1.32 -13.87
N ARG A 93 -4.75 -1.10 -12.59
CA ARG A 93 -4.36 -2.02 -11.52
C ARG A 93 -4.99 -3.40 -11.74
N ALA A 94 -4.25 -4.44 -11.42
CA ALA A 94 -4.70 -5.82 -11.49
C ALA A 94 -5.19 -6.34 -10.13
N LEU A 95 -5.96 -7.42 -10.14
CA LEU A 95 -6.24 -8.22 -8.95
C LEU A 95 -4.96 -8.90 -8.44
N MET A 96 -4.90 -9.13 -7.14
CA MET A 96 -3.78 -9.83 -6.50
C MET A 96 -3.47 -11.15 -7.19
N GLY A 97 -2.24 -11.30 -7.68
CA GLY A 97 -1.74 -12.47 -8.40
C GLY A 97 -1.94 -12.45 -9.92
N ASP A 98 -2.52 -11.39 -10.48
CA ASP A 98 -2.68 -11.21 -11.93
C ASP A 98 -1.64 -10.25 -12.51
N GLY A 99 -0.65 -9.84 -11.73
CA GLY A 99 0.44 -8.94 -12.11
C GLY A 99 1.83 -9.47 -11.79
N CYS A 100 2.78 -8.54 -11.59
CA CYS A 100 4.19 -8.89 -11.38
C CYS A 100 4.73 -8.61 -9.97
N ILE A 101 3.90 -8.11 -9.06
CA ILE A 101 4.35 -7.80 -7.68
C ILE A 101 4.55 -9.09 -6.88
N ASP A 102 5.67 -9.22 -6.19
CA ASP A 102 5.86 -10.28 -5.20
C ASP A 102 5.09 -9.97 -3.91
N LEU A 103 3.75 -10.08 -4.02
CA LEU A 103 2.83 -9.78 -2.93
C LEU A 103 3.06 -10.65 -1.70
N VAL A 104 3.50 -11.91 -1.88
CA VAL A 104 3.75 -12.83 -0.77
C VAL A 104 4.88 -12.32 0.10
N THR A 105 6.02 -11.99 -0.51
CA THR A 105 7.20 -11.48 0.21
C THR A 105 6.92 -10.13 0.86
N ILE A 106 6.22 -9.21 0.16
CA ILE A 106 5.88 -7.89 0.71
C ILE A 106 4.92 -8.04 1.89
N THR A 107 3.85 -8.83 1.76
CA THR A 107 2.87 -9.04 2.84
C THR A 107 3.53 -9.69 4.06
N ARG A 108 4.40 -10.68 3.87
CA ARG A 108 5.19 -11.26 4.97
C ARG A 108 6.05 -10.20 5.68
N SER A 109 6.68 -9.32 4.92
CA SER A 109 7.50 -8.24 5.50
C SER A 109 6.65 -7.24 6.29
N VAL A 110 5.47 -6.88 5.81
CA VAL A 110 4.52 -6.01 6.51
C VAL A 110 4.04 -6.66 7.82
N ARG A 111 3.73 -7.97 7.80
CA ARG A 111 3.36 -8.70 9.03
C ARG A 111 4.53 -8.82 10.01
N ALA A 112 5.72 -9.13 9.51
CA ALA A 112 6.94 -9.19 10.33
C ALA A 112 7.30 -7.84 10.95
N ALA A 113 6.92 -6.74 10.32
CA ALA A 113 7.02 -5.38 10.85
C ALA A 113 5.98 -5.07 11.94
N GLY A 114 5.07 -6.00 12.27
CA GLY A 114 4.09 -5.86 13.34
C GLY A 114 2.79 -5.16 12.95
N PHE A 115 2.54 -4.93 11.66
CA PHE A 115 1.24 -4.40 11.23
C PHE A 115 0.15 -5.47 11.38
N ASP A 116 -0.87 -5.16 12.17
CA ASP A 116 -2.03 -5.99 12.47
C ASP A 116 -3.38 -5.34 12.09
N GLY A 117 -3.31 -4.23 11.34
CA GLY A 117 -4.49 -3.53 10.84
C GLY A 117 -5.18 -4.26 9.67
N TRP A 118 -6.13 -3.56 9.06
CA TRP A 118 -6.87 -4.06 7.91
C TRP A 118 -6.02 -4.06 6.64
N ASP A 119 -6.16 -5.11 5.84
CA ASP A 119 -5.69 -5.11 4.45
C ASP A 119 -6.78 -4.49 3.59
N GLU A 120 -6.46 -3.40 2.92
CA GLU A 120 -7.39 -2.69 2.04
C GLU A 120 -7.09 -3.06 0.59
N VAL A 121 -8.09 -3.55 -0.14
CA VAL A 121 -7.93 -3.83 -1.57
C VAL A 121 -8.30 -2.59 -2.36
N GLU A 122 -7.33 -2.01 -3.05
CA GLU A 122 -7.50 -0.78 -3.81
C GLU A 122 -7.17 -1.00 -5.30
N ILE A 123 -8.21 -1.18 -6.12
CA ILE A 123 -8.05 -1.49 -7.54
C ILE A 123 -8.73 -0.43 -8.40
N PHE A 124 -7.91 0.51 -8.88
CA PHE A 124 -8.32 1.45 -9.93
C PHE A 124 -8.19 0.75 -11.28
N SER A 125 -9.32 0.42 -11.91
CA SER A 125 -9.33 -0.29 -13.19
C SER A 125 -10.56 0.02 -14.01
N ASP A 126 -10.36 0.60 -15.19
CA ASP A 126 -11.45 0.87 -16.13
C ASP A 126 -12.17 -0.41 -16.58
N ASP A 127 -11.47 -1.54 -16.64
CA ASP A 127 -12.06 -2.82 -17.01
C ASP A 127 -12.95 -3.35 -15.89
N HIS A 128 -12.43 -3.42 -14.68
CA HIS A 128 -13.15 -3.97 -13.53
C HIS A 128 -14.34 -3.10 -13.11
N TRP A 129 -14.26 -1.77 -13.29
CA TRP A 129 -15.38 -0.88 -13.00
C TRP A 129 -16.56 -1.04 -13.96
N ARG A 130 -16.37 -1.66 -15.14
CA ARG A 130 -17.45 -1.98 -16.09
C ARG A 130 -18.08 -3.34 -15.86
N GLU A 131 -17.48 -4.19 -15.04
CA GLU A 131 -17.99 -5.50 -14.69
C GLU A 131 -19.17 -5.41 -13.72
N ASP A 132 -19.91 -6.52 -13.58
CA ASP A 132 -20.84 -6.68 -12.46
C ASP A 132 -20.08 -6.59 -11.12
N GLN A 133 -20.42 -5.62 -10.29
CA GLN A 133 -19.66 -5.31 -9.09
C GLN A 133 -19.76 -6.43 -8.03
N ARG A 134 -20.80 -7.22 -8.03
CA ARG A 134 -20.90 -8.38 -7.14
C ARG A 134 -19.92 -9.48 -7.55
N THR A 135 -19.88 -9.80 -8.85
CA THR A 135 -18.90 -10.73 -9.40
C THR A 135 -17.46 -10.26 -9.18
N PHE A 136 -17.21 -8.96 -9.32
CA PHE A 136 -15.90 -8.40 -9.08
C PHE A 136 -15.49 -8.53 -7.61
N LEU A 137 -16.40 -8.24 -6.68
CA LEU A 137 -16.15 -8.41 -5.24
C LEU A 137 -15.85 -9.87 -4.87
N ASP A 138 -16.61 -10.83 -5.42
CA ASP A 138 -16.39 -12.25 -5.19
C ASP A 138 -14.98 -12.68 -5.64
N ARG A 139 -14.49 -12.16 -6.78
CA ARG A 139 -13.12 -12.37 -7.26
C ARG A 139 -12.07 -11.72 -6.38
N ILE A 140 -12.31 -10.52 -5.87
CA ILE A 140 -11.41 -9.87 -4.90
C ILE A 140 -11.24 -10.76 -3.66
N VAL A 141 -12.34 -11.27 -3.11
CA VAL A 141 -12.31 -12.16 -1.93
C VAL A 141 -11.53 -13.44 -2.22
N GLU A 142 -11.78 -14.09 -3.37
CA GLU A 142 -11.05 -15.29 -3.78
C GLU A 142 -9.53 -15.04 -3.89
N ARG A 143 -9.14 -13.95 -4.57
CA ARG A 143 -7.73 -13.60 -4.75
C ARG A 143 -7.05 -13.24 -3.44
N TYR A 144 -7.73 -12.51 -2.57
CA TYR A 144 -7.24 -12.20 -1.25
C TYR A 144 -7.02 -13.46 -0.41
N GLN A 145 -8.00 -14.38 -0.36
CA GLN A 145 -7.85 -15.64 0.36
C GLN A 145 -6.69 -16.49 -0.18
N SER A 146 -6.53 -16.56 -1.50
CA SER A 146 -5.40 -17.23 -2.14
C SER A 146 -4.05 -16.62 -1.74
N LEU A 147 -3.96 -15.29 -1.69
CA LEU A 147 -2.76 -14.59 -1.22
C LEU A 147 -2.48 -14.95 0.25
N GLN A 148 -3.47 -14.86 1.14
CA GLN A 148 -3.29 -15.15 2.56
C GLN A 148 -2.87 -16.61 2.83
N ALA A 149 -3.39 -17.57 2.07
CA ALA A 149 -2.96 -18.96 2.17
C ALA A 149 -1.47 -19.14 1.82
N ARG A 150 -0.97 -18.42 0.82
CA ARG A 150 0.45 -18.43 0.42
C ARG A 150 1.35 -17.68 1.40
N VAL A 151 0.84 -16.64 2.05
CA VAL A 151 1.56 -15.88 3.08
C VAL A 151 1.78 -16.72 4.33
N SER A 152 0.77 -17.52 4.72
CA SER A 152 0.78 -18.34 5.94
C SER A 152 1.52 -19.68 5.81
N GLY A 153 1.71 -20.19 4.60
CA GLY A 153 2.48 -21.41 4.31
C GLY A 153 3.95 -21.13 4.07
#